data_499b0d9e2a0a166521e02d41e8ac1ed6
#
_entry.id   499b0d9e2a0a166521e02d41e8ac1ed6
#
_cell.length_a   1.000
_cell.length_b   1.000
_cell.length_c   1.000
_cell.angle_alpha   90.00
_cell.angle_beta   90.00
_cell.angle_gamma   90.00
#
_symmetry.space_group_name_H-M   'P 1'
#
loop_
_entity.id
_entity.type
_entity.pdbx_description
1 polymer ?
#
loop_
_entity_poly.entity_id
_entity_poly.type
_entity_poly.pdbx_seq_one_letter_code
_entity_poly.pdbx_strand_id
1 'polypeptide(L)'
;GRAVYEANCVVCHGANGSPDPDSPVVQGLGVTPADLSDPLFNSREPSGDWEMVVKYGGHAMGLAEQMPPHKDVLDDGQIADVVAYIKGSVDTSAYPPGELNLFLPIRTKKAFPEDEVVYQGRVTNLEGENPIANVLEVEKRGGRAGQLILELVHGKDAVSNELQLVEFGYKQALSWSNSHILSAAAVYVIPVYSGSSSSDGQLQTYLAFGKQLSPSWIFQSSLRLKFPMDKASDGDAELAAIVHYVHSPWPRNVFPALEVAAGQPFRTSDGDLEWAVLPQVRIGLTRGGHVAMNLGVEFPLSDQDWDERYYVTLLWDFADGGFFKGW
;
A
#
# COMPACT_ATOMS: atom_id res chain seq x y z
N GLY A 1 29.81 5.18 -5.90
CA GLY A 1 29.16 4.50 -4.78
C GLY A 1 30.11 3.67 -3.95
N ARG A 2 30.83 2.71 -4.56
CA ARG A 2 31.66 1.74 -3.82
C ARG A 2 32.68 2.40 -2.88
N ALA A 3 33.45 3.37 -3.35
CA ALA A 3 34.48 4.04 -2.52
C ALA A 3 33.83 4.82 -1.35
N VAL A 4 32.63 5.36 -1.54
CA VAL A 4 31.87 6.05 -0.48
C VAL A 4 31.42 5.01 0.57
N TYR A 5 30.92 3.85 0.12
CA TYR A 5 30.52 2.74 1.00
C TYR A 5 31.69 2.23 1.84
N GLU A 6 32.83 1.94 1.21
CA GLU A 6 34.04 1.46 1.88
C GLU A 6 34.56 2.43 2.93
N ALA A 7 34.45 3.76 2.69
CA ALA A 7 34.93 4.77 3.60
C ALA A 7 33.97 5.08 4.77
N ASN A 8 32.67 4.92 4.60
CA ASN A 8 31.68 5.45 5.57
C ASN A 8 30.74 4.38 6.14
N CYS A 9 30.50 3.26 5.47
CA CYS A 9 29.41 2.33 5.81
C CYS A 9 29.90 0.97 6.33
N VAL A 10 31.06 0.48 5.84
CA VAL A 10 31.60 -0.85 6.12
C VAL A 10 31.75 -1.14 7.61
N VAL A 11 32.10 -0.13 8.41
CA VAL A 11 32.37 -0.32 9.83
C VAL A 11 31.18 -0.87 10.62
N CYS A 12 29.96 -0.54 10.17
CA CYS A 12 28.71 -0.99 10.79
C CYS A 12 27.98 -2.04 9.92
N HIS A 13 27.97 -1.88 8.59
CA HIS A 13 27.20 -2.72 7.69
C HIS A 13 28.00 -3.85 7.05
N GLY A 14 29.29 -3.99 7.38
CA GLY A 14 30.15 -5.03 6.83
C GLY A 14 30.56 -4.78 5.37
N ALA A 15 31.59 -5.49 4.92
CA ALA A 15 32.15 -5.28 3.58
C ALA A 15 31.20 -5.71 2.43
N ASN A 16 30.27 -6.61 2.73
CA ASN A 16 29.32 -7.18 1.75
C ASN A 16 27.87 -6.70 2.01
N GLY A 17 27.67 -5.69 2.87
CA GLY A 17 26.34 -5.26 3.27
C GLY A 17 25.74 -6.04 4.44
N SER A 18 26.36 -7.14 4.89
CA SER A 18 25.91 -7.93 6.04
C SER A 18 26.72 -7.56 7.28
N PRO A 19 26.10 -7.07 8.36
CA PRO A 19 26.79 -6.72 9.59
C PRO A 19 27.45 -7.95 10.22
N ASP A 20 28.67 -7.79 10.73
CA ASP A 20 29.35 -8.82 11.51
C ASP A 20 28.92 -8.70 13.00
N PRO A 21 28.12 -9.67 13.51
CA PRO A 21 27.63 -9.62 14.89
C PRO A 21 28.76 -9.76 15.93
N ASP A 22 29.91 -10.28 15.54
CA ASP A 22 31.08 -10.44 16.41
C ASP A 22 32.00 -9.21 16.40
N SER A 23 31.74 -8.25 15.52
CA SER A 23 32.47 -6.99 15.48
C SER A 23 32.27 -6.20 16.81
N PRO A 24 33.37 -5.77 17.47
CA PRO A 24 33.27 -4.93 18.67
C PRO A 24 32.49 -3.63 18.43
N VAL A 25 32.52 -3.09 17.21
CA VAL A 25 31.76 -1.90 16.83
C VAL A 25 30.26 -2.20 16.84
N VAL A 26 29.84 -3.28 16.16
CA VAL A 26 28.42 -3.68 16.09
C VAL A 26 27.88 -4.03 17.47
N GLN A 27 28.65 -4.76 18.28
CA GLN A 27 28.29 -5.07 19.69
C GLN A 27 28.15 -3.80 20.54
N GLY A 28 29.00 -2.80 20.31
CA GLY A 28 28.97 -1.53 21.03
C GLY A 28 27.78 -0.62 20.69
N LEU A 29 27.11 -0.84 19.55
CA LEU A 29 25.95 -0.04 19.14
C LEU A 29 24.70 -0.30 20.00
N GLY A 30 24.57 -1.51 20.57
CA GLY A 30 23.34 -1.91 21.28
C GLY A 30 22.13 -2.17 20.37
N VAL A 31 22.31 -2.06 19.06
CA VAL A 31 21.35 -2.38 18.00
C VAL A 31 22.07 -3.11 16.87
N THR A 32 21.39 -4.00 16.18
CA THR A 32 21.94 -4.64 14.99
C THR A 32 21.69 -3.75 13.78
N PRO A 33 22.74 -3.30 13.05
CA PRO A 33 22.57 -2.61 11.78
C PRO A 33 21.78 -3.46 10.78
N ALA A 34 21.07 -2.80 9.87
CA ALA A 34 20.32 -3.49 8.82
C ALA A 34 21.27 -4.34 7.95
N ASP A 35 20.83 -5.54 7.59
CA ASP A 35 21.47 -6.39 6.61
C ASP A 35 21.11 -5.93 5.19
N LEU A 36 21.99 -5.12 4.61
CA LEU A 36 21.80 -4.53 3.29
C LEU A 36 21.98 -5.57 2.17
N SER A 37 22.50 -6.75 2.49
CA SER A 37 22.70 -7.88 1.55
C SER A 37 21.47 -8.80 1.46
N ASP A 38 20.48 -8.66 2.35
CA ASP A 38 19.23 -9.41 2.27
C ASP A 38 18.41 -8.91 1.06
N PRO A 39 18.14 -9.78 0.05
CA PRO A 39 17.38 -9.37 -1.14
C PRO A 39 15.98 -8.87 -0.82
N LEU A 40 15.31 -9.43 0.20
CA LEU A 40 13.98 -9.01 0.59
C LEU A 40 14.02 -7.60 1.17
N PHE A 41 14.91 -7.33 2.13
CA PHE A 41 15.08 -6.01 2.73
C PHE A 41 15.52 -4.99 1.67
N ASN A 42 16.51 -5.34 0.84
CA ASN A 42 17.05 -4.45 -0.18
C ASN A 42 16.01 -4.04 -1.24
N SER A 43 15.08 -4.94 -1.58
CA SER A 43 14.05 -4.66 -2.59
C SER A 43 12.88 -3.82 -2.07
N ARG A 44 12.57 -3.84 -0.76
CA ARG A 44 11.31 -3.32 -0.21
C ARG A 44 11.21 -1.80 -0.22
N GLU A 45 12.27 -1.14 0.22
CA GLU A 45 12.25 0.30 0.42
C GLU A 45 12.69 1.05 -0.85
N PRO A 46 12.05 2.15 -1.20
CA PRO A 46 12.49 2.95 -2.34
C PRO A 46 13.86 3.60 -2.08
N SER A 47 14.63 3.80 -3.14
CA SER A 47 15.97 4.42 -3.05
C SER A 47 15.93 5.78 -2.38
N GLY A 48 14.85 6.55 -2.59
CA GLY A 48 14.67 7.86 -1.96
C GLY A 48 14.65 7.82 -0.44
N ASP A 49 14.05 6.79 0.16
CA ASP A 49 14.02 6.64 1.62
C ASP A 49 15.38 6.29 2.17
N TRP A 50 16.14 5.44 1.45
CA TRP A 50 17.54 5.15 1.80
C TRP A 50 18.42 6.39 1.72
N GLU A 51 18.25 7.23 0.68
CA GLU A 51 18.95 8.51 0.55
C GLU A 51 18.63 9.43 1.73
N MET A 52 17.37 9.47 2.18
CA MET A 52 16.97 10.26 3.33
C MET A 52 17.60 9.74 4.63
N VAL A 53 17.67 8.42 4.83
CA VAL A 53 18.35 7.79 5.98
C VAL A 53 19.83 8.12 5.98
N VAL A 54 20.52 7.97 4.84
CA VAL A 54 21.95 8.32 4.72
C VAL A 54 22.17 9.81 4.99
N LYS A 55 21.34 10.67 4.40
CA LYS A 55 21.49 12.12 4.49
C LYS A 55 21.24 12.68 5.89
N TYR A 56 20.13 12.25 6.52
CA TYR A 56 19.63 12.86 7.75
C TYR A 56 19.78 11.97 8.99
N GLY A 57 20.29 10.74 8.83
CA GLY A 57 20.42 9.75 9.90
C GLY A 57 19.14 8.99 10.21
N GLY A 58 19.27 7.85 10.90
CA GLY A 58 18.15 6.97 11.24
C GLY A 58 17.07 7.68 12.06
N HIS A 59 17.44 8.51 13.04
CA HIS A 59 16.50 9.24 13.88
C HIS A 59 15.50 10.11 13.07
N ALA A 60 15.94 10.73 11.99
CA ALA A 60 15.09 11.58 11.15
C ALA A 60 13.93 10.81 10.51
N MET A 61 14.14 9.53 10.21
CA MET A 61 13.16 8.61 9.64
C MET A 61 12.48 7.70 10.67
N GLY A 62 12.72 7.93 11.97
CA GLY A 62 12.14 7.11 13.04
C GLY A 62 12.86 5.78 13.27
N LEU A 63 14.07 5.62 12.71
CA LEU A 63 14.95 4.46 12.89
C LEU A 63 15.96 4.68 14.02
N ALA A 64 16.88 3.73 14.19
CA ALA A 64 17.90 3.76 15.24
C ALA A 64 18.81 5.00 15.13
N GLU A 65 19.05 5.67 16.27
CA GLU A 65 19.90 6.85 16.37
C GLU A 65 21.37 6.58 16.05
N GLN A 66 21.77 5.31 16.13
CA GLN A 66 23.12 4.86 15.84
C GLN A 66 23.50 4.98 14.35
N MET A 67 22.52 5.10 13.44
CA MET A 67 22.79 5.47 12.06
C MET A 67 22.97 6.99 11.96
N PRO A 68 24.21 7.51 11.80
CA PRO A 68 24.49 8.94 11.82
C PRO A 68 24.08 9.65 10.52
N PRO A 69 23.79 10.96 10.56
CA PRO A 69 23.60 11.75 9.35
C PRO A 69 24.93 11.99 8.63
N HIS A 70 24.91 11.92 7.29
CA HIS A 70 26.09 12.13 6.45
C HIS A 70 26.03 13.40 5.60
N LYS A 71 24.98 14.23 5.73
CA LYS A 71 24.76 15.44 4.93
C LYS A 71 25.90 16.49 4.98
N ASP A 72 26.70 16.47 6.05
CA ASP A 72 27.81 17.40 6.24
C ASP A 72 29.15 16.83 5.73
N VAL A 73 29.14 15.55 5.29
CA VAL A 73 30.30 14.80 4.83
C VAL A 73 30.17 14.39 3.36
N LEU A 74 28.96 14.07 2.93
CA LEU A 74 28.64 13.62 1.56
C LEU A 74 27.70 14.60 0.88
N ASP A 75 27.95 14.91 -0.39
CA ASP A 75 27.00 15.64 -1.23
C ASP A 75 25.87 14.72 -1.75
N ASP A 76 24.82 15.31 -2.31
CA ASP A 76 23.63 14.57 -2.77
C ASP A 76 23.97 13.54 -3.87
N GLY A 77 24.94 13.82 -4.73
CA GLY A 77 25.41 12.89 -5.74
C GLY A 77 26.13 11.68 -5.15
N GLN A 78 26.97 11.90 -4.14
CA GLN A 78 27.64 10.83 -3.42
C GLN A 78 26.66 9.96 -2.64
N ILE A 79 25.61 10.56 -2.06
CA ILE A 79 24.53 9.84 -1.38
C ILE A 79 23.75 8.96 -2.36
N ALA A 80 23.31 9.52 -3.49
CA ALA A 80 22.64 8.75 -4.53
C ALA A 80 23.52 7.60 -5.07
N ASP A 81 24.80 7.88 -5.30
CA ASP A 81 25.76 6.88 -5.76
C ASP A 81 25.97 5.72 -4.78
N VAL A 82 26.05 6.00 -3.47
CA VAL A 82 26.23 4.93 -2.48
C VAL A 82 24.98 4.09 -2.33
N VAL A 83 23.79 4.69 -2.36
CA VAL A 83 22.52 3.97 -2.35
C VAL A 83 22.38 3.08 -3.61
N ALA A 84 22.66 3.63 -4.77
CA ALA A 84 22.67 2.86 -6.03
C ALA A 84 23.67 1.69 -6.00
N TYR A 85 24.85 1.89 -5.40
CA TYR A 85 25.84 0.81 -5.21
C TYR A 85 25.30 -0.29 -4.32
N ILE A 86 24.72 0.04 -3.16
CA ILE A 86 24.16 -0.92 -2.20
C ILE A 86 23.05 -1.73 -2.87
N LYS A 87 22.07 -1.03 -3.47
CA LYS A 87 20.93 -1.67 -4.15
C LYS A 87 21.38 -2.54 -5.34
N GLY A 88 22.35 -2.08 -6.10
CA GLY A 88 22.91 -2.83 -7.24
C GLY A 88 23.84 -3.98 -6.87
N SER A 89 24.25 -4.11 -5.60
CA SER A 89 25.13 -5.21 -5.14
C SER A 89 24.38 -6.52 -4.85
N VAL A 90 23.04 -6.49 -4.85
CA VAL A 90 22.17 -7.61 -4.50
C VAL A 90 21.24 -7.93 -5.66
N ASP A 91 21.06 -9.21 -5.98
CA ASP A 91 20.06 -9.64 -6.96
C ASP A 91 18.67 -9.65 -6.34
N THR A 92 17.90 -8.60 -6.62
CA THR A 92 16.51 -8.40 -6.19
C THR A 92 15.48 -8.68 -7.28
N SER A 93 15.90 -9.23 -8.43
CA SER A 93 15.03 -9.42 -9.62
C SER A 93 13.77 -10.24 -9.38
N ALA A 94 13.79 -11.07 -8.34
CA ALA A 94 12.65 -11.91 -7.94
C ALA A 94 11.59 -11.17 -7.10
N TYR A 95 11.82 -9.91 -6.75
CA TYR A 95 10.96 -9.10 -5.90
C TYR A 95 10.52 -7.83 -6.62
N PRO A 96 9.25 -7.37 -6.48
CA PRO A 96 8.87 -6.04 -6.92
C PRO A 96 9.70 -4.98 -6.16
N PRO A 97 10.28 -3.99 -6.87
CA PRO A 97 11.07 -2.94 -6.22
C PRO A 97 10.21 -1.98 -5.39
N GLY A 98 10.72 -1.52 -4.27
CA GLY A 98 10.06 -0.63 -3.32
C GLY A 98 9.63 0.72 -3.91
N GLU A 99 10.27 1.16 -5.00
CA GLU A 99 9.84 2.31 -5.81
C GLU A 99 8.39 2.19 -6.29
N LEU A 100 7.84 0.98 -6.32
CA LEU A 100 6.45 0.69 -6.74
C LEU A 100 5.49 0.50 -5.58
N ASN A 101 5.97 0.67 -4.33
CA ASN A 101 5.13 0.79 -3.15
C ASN A 101 4.45 2.18 -3.14
N LEU A 102 3.49 2.34 -4.05
CA LEU A 102 2.78 3.59 -4.27
C LEU A 102 1.75 3.81 -3.16
N PHE A 103 1.30 5.06 -2.99
CA PHE A 103 0.32 5.42 -1.96
C PHE A 103 -0.97 4.61 -2.06
N LEU A 104 -1.51 4.20 -0.92
CA LEU A 104 -2.79 3.49 -0.84
C LEU A 104 -3.93 4.38 -1.35
N PRO A 105 -4.73 3.96 -2.36
CA PRO A 105 -5.95 4.62 -2.78
C PRO A 105 -7.13 4.29 -1.84
N ILE A 106 -8.27 4.96 -2.03
CA ILE A 106 -9.50 4.64 -1.28
C ILE A 106 -10.32 3.56 -2.01
N ARG A 107 -10.49 3.64 -3.32
CA ARG A 107 -11.29 2.67 -4.11
C ARG A 107 -10.45 1.78 -5.02
N THR A 108 -9.45 2.35 -5.68
CA THR A 108 -8.53 1.61 -6.55
C THR A 108 -7.77 0.57 -5.74
N LYS A 109 -7.63 -0.64 -6.22
CA LYS A 109 -6.81 -1.67 -5.56
C LYS A 109 -5.33 -1.43 -5.88
N LYS A 110 -4.48 -1.45 -4.84
CA LYS A 110 -3.04 -1.28 -4.93
C LYS A 110 -2.37 -2.52 -5.52
N ALA A 111 -1.44 -2.33 -6.46
CA ALA A 111 -0.78 -3.44 -7.14
C ALA A 111 0.39 -4.04 -6.35
N PHE A 112 1.09 -3.24 -5.54
CA PHE A 112 2.26 -3.69 -4.78
C PHE A 112 1.84 -4.63 -3.63
N PRO A 113 2.56 -5.77 -3.39
CA PRO A 113 2.30 -6.64 -2.24
C PRO A 113 2.77 -5.99 -0.94
N GLU A 114 1.93 -6.01 0.10
CA GLU A 114 2.17 -5.32 1.37
C GLU A 114 2.15 -6.25 2.59
N ASP A 115 2.69 -5.71 3.69
CA ASP A 115 2.47 -6.15 5.06
C ASP A 115 1.78 -5.01 5.79
N GLU A 116 0.45 -4.86 5.62
CA GLU A 116 -0.26 -3.70 6.17
C GLU A 116 -1.60 -4.06 6.82
N VAL A 117 -2.02 -3.22 7.75
CA VAL A 117 -3.37 -3.20 8.30
C VAL A 117 -4.03 -1.90 7.88
N VAL A 118 -5.19 -2.02 7.26
CA VAL A 118 -5.99 -0.89 6.80
C VAL A 118 -7.34 -0.90 7.49
N TYR A 119 -7.68 0.19 8.15
CA TYR A 119 -9.06 0.47 8.56
C TYR A 119 -9.64 1.52 7.63
N GLN A 120 -10.83 1.27 7.08
CA GLN A 120 -11.57 2.23 6.29
C GLN A 120 -12.99 2.39 6.83
N GLY A 121 -13.35 3.61 7.24
CA GLY A 121 -14.70 4.01 7.55
C GLY A 121 -15.32 4.75 6.35
N ARG A 122 -16.55 4.41 6.01
CA ARG A 122 -17.36 5.09 4.99
C ARG A 122 -18.73 5.43 5.53
N VAL A 123 -19.13 6.69 5.37
CA VAL A 123 -20.51 7.15 5.60
C VAL A 123 -21.09 7.49 4.25
N THR A 124 -22.25 6.93 3.92
CA THR A 124 -23.01 7.27 2.70
C THR A 124 -24.17 8.18 3.08
N ASN A 125 -24.29 9.31 2.42
CA ASN A 125 -25.45 10.21 2.56
C ASN A 125 -26.53 9.76 1.58
N LEU A 126 -27.63 9.25 2.11
CA LEU A 126 -28.84 8.88 1.40
C LEU A 126 -29.99 9.74 1.89
N GLU A 127 -31.03 9.92 1.09
CA GLU A 127 -32.23 10.65 1.53
C GLU A 127 -32.87 9.95 2.73
N GLY A 128 -32.72 10.57 3.92
CA GLY A 128 -33.29 10.07 5.18
C GLY A 128 -32.43 9.05 5.96
N GLU A 129 -31.32 8.59 5.45
CA GLU A 129 -30.45 7.61 6.11
C GLU A 129 -28.96 7.90 5.87
N ASN A 130 -28.12 7.49 6.83
CA ASN A 130 -26.66 7.60 6.72
C ASN A 130 -26.00 6.26 7.08
N PRO A 131 -26.07 5.24 6.21
CA PRO A 131 -25.42 3.97 6.49
C PRO A 131 -23.92 4.13 6.59
N ILE A 132 -23.33 3.36 7.51
CA ILE A 132 -21.90 3.34 7.80
C ILE A 132 -21.37 1.96 7.43
N ALA A 133 -20.29 1.93 6.69
CA ALA A 133 -19.49 0.72 6.49
C ALA A 133 -18.10 0.90 7.12
N ASN A 134 -17.65 -0.11 7.84
CA ASN A 134 -16.32 -0.18 8.41
C ASN A 134 -15.63 -1.41 7.86
N VAL A 135 -14.45 -1.23 7.33
CA VAL A 135 -13.63 -2.30 6.76
C VAL A 135 -12.34 -2.39 7.55
N LEU A 136 -11.98 -3.59 7.98
CA LEU A 136 -10.66 -3.90 8.51
C LEU A 136 -10.00 -4.90 7.57
N GLU A 137 -8.97 -4.48 6.87
CA GLU A 137 -8.18 -5.30 5.96
C GLU A 137 -6.81 -5.57 6.58
N VAL A 138 -6.38 -6.83 6.53
CA VAL A 138 -5.04 -7.27 6.93
C VAL A 138 -4.40 -7.91 5.71
N GLU A 139 -3.33 -7.33 5.28
CA GLU A 139 -2.53 -7.82 4.17
C GLU A 139 -1.20 -8.36 4.69
N LYS A 140 -0.82 -9.54 4.20
CA LYS A 140 0.44 -10.19 4.59
C LYS A 140 1.15 -10.77 3.39
N ARG A 141 2.38 -10.33 3.16
CA ARG A 141 3.22 -10.89 2.09
C ARG A 141 3.36 -12.40 2.23
N GLY A 142 3.19 -13.09 1.10
CA GLY A 142 3.36 -14.52 0.96
C GLY A 142 4.29 -14.83 -0.22
N GLY A 143 5.50 -15.30 0.06
CA GLY A 143 6.50 -15.52 -0.97
C GLY A 143 7.20 -14.23 -1.42
N ARG A 144 7.70 -14.22 -2.68
CA ARG A 144 8.54 -13.13 -3.20
C ARG A 144 7.75 -11.94 -3.77
N ALA A 145 6.58 -12.21 -4.32
CA ALA A 145 5.79 -11.23 -5.05
C ALA A 145 4.28 -11.40 -4.82
N GLY A 146 3.89 -12.12 -3.79
CA GLY A 146 2.49 -12.41 -3.45
C GLY A 146 2.10 -11.87 -2.09
N GLN A 147 0.79 -11.92 -1.79
CA GLN A 147 0.18 -11.39 -0.59
C GLN A 147 -1.11 -12.11 -0.28
N LEU A 148 -1.30 -12.48 0.99
CA LEU A 148 -2.58 -12.92 1.54
C LEU A 148 -3.42 -11.71 1.92
N ILE A 149 -4.72 -11.80 1.75
CA ILE A 149 -5.70 -10.77 2.07
C ILE A 149 -6.74 -11.37 3.01
N LEU A 150 -7.01 -10.68 4.10
CA LEU A 150 -8.14 -10.92 4.99
C LEU A 150 -8.88 -9.60 5.22
N GLU A 151 -10.17 -9.55 4.90
CA GLU A 151 -10.98 -8.35 5.07
C GLU A 151 -12.26 -8.69 5.88
N LEU A 152 -12.60 -7.83 6.82
CA LEU A 152 -13.81 -7.89 7.62
C LEU A 152 -14.63 -6.63 7.35
N VAL A 153 -15.87 -6.80 6.88
CA VAL A 153 -16.77 -5.69 6.59
C VAL A 153 -17.91 -5.67 7.60
N HIS A 154 -18.00 -4.60 8.37
CA HIS A 154 -19.06 -4.35 9.31
C HIS A 154 -19.95 -3.21 8.82
N GLY A 155 -21.25 -3.45 8.74
CA GLY A 155 -22.24 -2.47 8.33
C GLY A 155 -23.12 -2.00 9.48
N LYS A 156 -23.53 -0.74 9.41
CA LYS A 156 -24.52 -0.15 10.31
C LYS A 156 -25.46 0.74 9.51
N ASP A 157 -26.75 0.44 9.60
CA ASP A 157 -27.84 1.24 9.05
C ASP A 157 -28.96 1.42 10.11
N ALA A 158 -30.15 1.82 9.71
CA ALA A 158 -31.31 1.99 10.61
C ALA A 158 -31.81 0.68 11.22
N VAL A 159 -31.52 -0.47 10.59
CA VAL A 159 -32.09 -1.79 10.93
C VAL A 159 -31.05 -2.73 11.49
N SER A 160 -29.81 -2.66 11.02
CA SER A 160 -28.73 -3.60 11.34
C SER A 160 -27.46 -2.91 11.85
N ASN A 161 -26.69 -3.63 12.68
CA ASN A 161 -25.39 -3.20 13.18
C ASN A 161 -24.57 -4.47 13.45
N GLU A 162 -24.02 -5.05 12.38
CA GLU A 162 -23.41 -6.37 12.45
C GLU A 162 -22.29 -6.56 11.43
N LEU A 163 -21.45 -7.58 11.65
CA LEU A 163 -20.50 -8.07 10.66
C LEU A 163 -21.27 -8.60 9.45
N GLN A 164 -20.98 -8.06 8.28
CA GLN A 164 -21.69 -8.38 7.03
C GLN A 164 -20.93 -9.37 6.17
N LEU A 165 -19.63 -9.14 5.97
CA LEU A 165 -18.80 -9.94 5.08
C LEU A 165 -17.47 -10.30 5.74
N VAL A 166 -16.99 -11.48 5.41
CA VAL A 166 -15.61 -11.90 5.62
C VAL A 166 -15.02 -12.24 4.26
N GLU A 167 -13.92 -11.62 3.92
CA GLU A 167 -13.23 -11.81 2.65
C GLU A 167 -11.85 -12.38 2.89
N PHE A 168 -11.44 -13.35 2.07
CA PHE A 168 -10.06 -13.85 2.08
C PHE A 168 -9.61 -14.12 0.66
N GLY A 169 -8.34 -13.83 0.40
CA GLY A 169 -7.83 -13.92 -0.94
C GLY A 169 -6.32 -13.91 -1.03
N TYR A 170 -5.87 -13.90 -2.27
CA TYR A 170 -4.47 -13.84 -2.63
C TYR A 170 -4.25 -12.91 -3.82
N LYS A 171 -3.26 -12.03 -3.69
CA LYS A 171 -2.77 -11.14 -4.74
C LYS A 171 -1.37 -11.61 -5.16
N GLN A 172 -1.09 -11.57 -6.45
CA GLN A 172 0.19 -11.89 -7.05
C GLN A 172 0.63 -10.79 -8.00
N ALA A 173 1.80 -10.21 -7.79
CA ALA A 173 2.44 -9.38 -8.80
C ALA A 173 2.86 -10.26 -9.99
N LEU A 174 2.39 -9.90 -11.18
CA LEU A 174 2.58 -10.65 -12.42
C LEU A 174 3.78 -10.15 -13.23
N SER A 175 3.98 -8.84 -13.23
CA SER A 175 5.10 -8.20 -13.91
C SER A 175 5.42 -6.85 -13.27
N TRP A 176 6.69 -6.48 -13.33
CA TRP A 176 7.18 -5.18 -12.84
C TRP A 176 8.43 -4.74 -13.57
N SER A 177 8.71 -3.45 -13.47
CA SER A 177 9.94 -2.80 -13.89
C SER A 177 10.32 -1.76 -12.83
N ASN A 178 11.26 -0.88 -13.12
CA ASN A 178 11.57 0.22 -12.19
C ASN A 178 10.49 1.32 -12.11
N SER A 179 9.46 1.29 -12.96
CA SER A 179 8.47 2.36 -13.04
C SER A 179 7.01 1.90 -13.01
N HIS A 180 6.73 0.62 -13.20
CA HIS A 180 5.36 0.10 -13.19
C HIS A 180 5.26 -1.31 -12.62
N ILE A 181 4.07 -1.64 -12.12
CA ILE A 181 3.71 -2.96 -11.61
C ILE A 181 2.30 -3.32 -12.04
N LEU A 182 2.11 -4.60 -12.39
CA LEU A 182 0.81 -5.21 -12.66
C LEU A 182 0.62 -6.41 -11.74
N SER A 183 -0.53 -6.49 -11.08
CA SER A 183 -0.90 -7.59 -10.19
C SER A 183 -2.29 -8.10 -10.51
N ALA A 184 -2.55 -9.36 -10.17
CA ALA A 184 -3.88 -9.96 -10.19
C ALA A 184 -4.20 -10.53 -8.81
N ALA A 185 -5.48 -10.56 -8.46
CA ALA A 185 -5.96 -11.19 -7.23
C ALA A 185 -7.26 -11.94 -7.45
N ALA A 186 -7.46 -12.93 -6.57
CA ALA A 186 -8.73 -13.61 -6.39
C ALA A 186 -9.09 -13.59 -4.90
N VAL A 187 -10.30 -13.16 -4.59
CA VAL A 187 -10.82 -12.99 -3.23
C VAL A 187 -12.18 -13.69 -3.15
N TYR A 188 -12.36 -14.51 -2.14
CA TYR A 188 -13.65 -15.14 -1.85
C TYR A 188 -14.35 -14.36 -0.74
N VAL A 189 -15.58 -13.93 -1.03
CA VAL A 189 -16.42 -13.12 -0.14
C VAL A 189 -17.49 -14.01 0.48
N ILE A 190 -17.58 -14.05 1.80
CA ILE A 190 -18.53 -14.83 2.57
C ILE A 190 -19.51 -13.88 3.26
N PRO A 191 -20.79 -13.86 2.89
CA PRO A 191 -21.80 -13.16 3.66
C PRO A 191 -22.04 -13.87 5.00
N VAL A 192 -22.02 -13.14 6.12
CA VAL A 192 -22.14 -13.69 7.47
C VAL A 192 -23.27 -13.08 8.27
N TYR A 193 -23.99 -12.09 7.73
CA TYR A 193 -25.10 -11.45 8.43
C TYR A 193 -26.39 -12.28 8.39
N SER A 194 -27.21 -12.15 9.45
CA SER A 194 -28.38 -12.98 9.67
C SER A 194 -29.56 -12.75 8.69
N GLY A 195 -29.54 -11.66 7.95
CA GLY A 195 -30.54 -11.29 6.93
C GLY A 195 -30.17 -11.68 5.50
N SER A 196 -29.02 -12.34 5.28
CA SER A 196 -28.62 -12.75 3.93
C SER A 196 -29.57 -13.84 3.40
N SER A 197 -30.28 -13.51 2.33
CA SER A 197 -31.08 -14.49 1.60
C SER A 197 -30.23 -15.39 0.69
N SER A 198 -28.97 -15.04 0.43
CA SER A 198 -28.00 -15.85 -0.31
C SER A 198 -26.87 -16.31 0.61
N SER A 199 -26.84 -17.59 0.92
CA SER A 199 -25.73 -18.26 1.62
C SER A 199 -24.50 -18.47 0.73
N ASP A 200 -24.56 -18.08 -0.54
CA ASP A 200 -23.71 -18.64 -1.57
C ASP A 200 -22.49 -17.78 -1.86
N GLY A 201 -22.06 -16.86 -1.11
CA GLY A 201 -20.80 -16.13 -1.30
C GLY A 201 -20.60 -15.49 -2.68
N GLN A 202 -19.42 -14.92 -2.91
CA GLN A 202 -19.05 -14.25 -4.15
C GLN A 202 -17.56 -14.46 -4.44
N LEU A 203 -17.20 -14.72 -5.68
CA LEU A 203 -15.82 -14.62 -6.14
C LEU A 203 -15.56 -13.20 -6.68
N GLN A 204 -14.60 -12.53 -6.09
CA GLN A 204 -14.10 -11.27 -6.59
C GLN A 204 -12.71 -11.48 -7.19
N THR A 205 -12.50 -10.97 -8.40
CA THR A 205 -11.18 -10.95 -9.03
C THR A 205 -10.83 -9.52 -9.42
N TYR A 206 -9.54 -9.17 -9.39
CA TYR A 206 -9.12 -7.87 -9.89
C TYR A 206 -7.74 -7.92 -10.55
N LEU A 207 -7.55 -7.00 -11.48
CA LEU A 207 -6.25 -6.57 -11.98
C LEU A 207 -5.96 -5.20 -11.38
N ALA A 208 -4.74 -5.01 -10.88
CA ALA A 208 -4.29 -3.73 -10.34
C ALA A 208 -3.00 -3.32 -11.04
N PHE A 209 -2.93 -2.06 -11.46
CA PHE A 209 -1.79 -1.47 -12.13
C PHE A 209 -1.33 -0.22 -11.37
N GLY A 210 -0.01 -0.07 -11.21
CA GLY A 210 0.61 1.10 -10.62
C GLY A 210 1.78 1.58 -11.47
N LYS A 211 1.93 2.90 -11.59
CA LYS A 211 3.02 3.51 -12.35
C LYS A 211 3.43 4.85 -11.75
N GLN A 212 4.73 5.04 -11.56
CA GLN A 212 5.31 6.34 -11.33
C GLN A 212 5.50 7.05 -12.68
N LEU A 213 4.70 8.09 -12.93
CA LEU A 213 4.73 8.86 -14.19
C LEU A 213 5.92 9.83 -14.22
N SER A 214 6.24 10.40 -13.06
CA SER A 214 7.37 11.30 -12.83
C SER A 214 7.70 11.32 -11.33
N PRO A 215 8.77 11.99 -10.87
CA PRO A 215 9.03 12.13 -9.43
C PRO A 215 7.87 12.73 -8.62
N SER A 216 7.00 13.50 -9.27
CA SER A 216 5.88 14.20 -8.62
C SER A 216 4.51 13.61 -8.92
N TRP A 217 4.39 12.60 -9.79
CA TRP A 217 3.09 12.09 -10.21
C TRP A 217 3.05 10.57 -10.20
N ILE A 218 2.07 10.03 -9.50
CA ILE A 218 1.77 8.60 -9.41
C ILE A 218 0.41 8.35 -10.04
N PHE A 219 0.32 7.30 -10.85
CA PHE A 219 -0.93 6.80 -11.41
C PHE A 219 -1.17 5.38 -10.96
N GLN A 220 -2.39 5.05 -10.55
CA GLN A 220 -2.82 3.69 -10.28
C GLN A 220 -4.20 3.45 -10.89
N SER A 221 -4.50 2.21 -11.25
CA SER A 221 -5.82 1.80 -11.72
C SER A 221 -6.09 0.35 -11.37
N SER A 222 -7.37 -0.01 -11.25
CA SER A 222 -7.80 -1.39 -11.06
C SER A 222 -9.10 -1.69 -11.80
N LEU A 223 -9.17 -2.90 -12.34
CA LEU A 223 -10.40 -3.48 -12.87
C LEU A 223 -10.80 -4.63 -11.94
N ARG A 224 -11.97 -4.53 -11.31
CA ARG A 224 -12.51 -5.51 -10.38
C ARG A 224 -13.79 -6.11 -10.95
N LEU A 225 -13.90 -7.44 -10.90
CA LEU A 225 -15.07 -8.18 -11.30
C LEU A 225 -15.57 -9.00 -10.13
N LYS A 226 -16.88 -8.91 -9.86
CA LYS A 226 -17.56 -9.65 -8.80
C LYS A 226 -18.53 -10.64 -9.42
N PHE A 227 -18.39 -11.91 -9.06
CA PHE A 227 -19.19 -13.02 -9.56
C PHE A 227 -19.95 -13.66 -8.39
N PRO A 228 -21.23 -13.32 -8.17
CA PRO A 228 -22.05 -14.04 -7.19
C PRO A 228 -22.13 -15.52 -7.52
N MET A 229 -22.06 -16.39 -6.50
CA MET A 229 -22.15 -17.83 -6.67
C MET A 229 -23.59 -18.29 -6.95
N ASP A 230 -24.58 -17.52 -6.50
CA ASP A 230 -25.97 -17.75 -6.89
C ASP A 230 -26.24 -17.28 -8.33
N LYS A 231 -27.24 -17.89 -8.97
CA LYS A 231 -27.58 -17.60 -10.36
C LYS A 231 -28.54 -16.42 -10.53
N ALA A 232 -29.12 -15.95 -9.44
CA ALA A 232 -30.17 -14.91 -9.45
C ALA A 232 -29.58 -13.51 -9.26
N SER A 233 -28.40 -13.41 -8.65
CA SER A 233 -27.73 -12.13 -8.38
C SER A 233 -26.87 -11.67 -9.55
N ASP A 234 -26.81 -10.36 -9.73
CA ASP A 234 -25.96 -9.74 -10.74
C ASP A 234 -24.49 -9.73 -10.33
N GLY A 235 -23.65 -9.91 -11.34
CA GLY A 235 -22.24 -9.59 -11.23
C GLY A 235 -22.02 -8.09 -11.37
N ASP A 236 -20.87 -7.61 -10.93
CA ASP A 236 -20.48 -6.20 -10.97
C ASP A 236 -19.07 -6.05 -11.50
N ALA A 237 -18.87 -5.09 -12.41
CA ALA A 237 -17.59 -4.69 -12.94
C ALA A 237 -17.29 -3.26 -12.49
N GLU A 238 -16.15 -3.04 -11.85
CA GLU A 238 -15.70 -1.72 -11.42
C GLU A 238 -14.32 -1.42 -11.99
N LEU A 239 -14.19 -0.28 -12.66
CA LEU A 239 -12.94 0.33 -13.07
C LEU A 239 -12.69 1.54 -12.17
N ALA A 240 -11.54 1.59 -11.50
CA ALA A 240 -11.13 2.75 -10.74
C ALA A 240 -9.73 3.20 -11.17
N ALA A 241 -9.49 4.51 -11.13
CA ALA A 241 -8.19 5.10 -11.44
C ALA A 241 -7.94 6.33 -10.59
N ILE A 242 -6.69 6.51 -10.15
CA ILE A 242 -6.27 7.60 -9.29
C ILE A 242 -4.96 8.21 -9.76
N VAL A 243 -4.84 9.53 -9.58
CA VAL A 243 -3.59 10.26 -9.70
C VAL A 243 -3.26 10.94 -8.38
N HIS A 244 -2.05 10.70 -7.84
CA HIS A 244 -1.51 11.41 -6.68
C HIS A 244 -0.47 12.44 -7.12
N TYR A 245 -0.46 13.58 -6.43
CA TYR A 245 0.60 14.58 -6.55
C TYR A 245 1.55 14.50 -5.36
N VAL A 246 2.81 14.15 -5.63
CA VAL A 246 3.89 13.99 -4.64
C VAL A 246 4.81 15.22 -4.75
N HIS A 247 4.66 16.16 -3.83
CA HIS A 247 5.40 17.43 -3.84
C HIS A 247 6.55 17.45 -2.84
N SER A 248 6.72 16.39 -2.06
CA SER A 248 7.72 16.31 -0.99
C SER A 248 8.29 14.88 -0.91
N PRO A 249 9.61 14.73 -0.69
CA PRO A 249 10.20 13.44 -0.39
C PRO A 249 9.94 12.98 1.05
N TRP A 250 9.45 13.88 1.93
CA TRP A 250 9.15 13.54 3.31
C TRP A 250 7.80 12.83 3.42
N PRO A 251 7.76 11.58 3.90
CA PRO A 251 6.51 10.82 4.02
C PRO A 251 5.49 11.48 4.96
N ARG A 252 5.97 12.16 6.02
CA ARG A 252 5.14 12.94 6.93
C ARG A 252 4.75 14.27 6.32
N ASN A 253 3.80 14.22 5.41
CA ASN A 253 3.29 15.38 4.66
C ASN A 253 1.84 15.13 4.22
N VAL A 254 1.26 16.08 3.49
CA VAL A 254 -0.09 16.01 2.93
C VAL A 254 0.00 15.91 1.42
N PHE A 255 -0.56 14.85 0.83
CA PHE A 255 -0.48 14.57 -0.60
C PHE A 255 -1.89 14.52 -1.20
N PRO A 256 -2.26 15.48 -2.06
CA PRO A 256 -3.55 15.48 -2.73
C PRO A 256 -3.63 14.42 -3.82
N ALA A 257 -4.84 13.90 -4.03
CA ALA A 257 -5.13 12.97 -5.10
C ALA A 257 -6.55 13.16 -5.64
N LEU A 258 -6.75 12.71 -6.86
CA LEU A 258 -8.07 12.64 -7.49
C LEU A 258 -8.27 11.22 -8.03
N GLU A 259 -9.37 10.61 -7.61
CA GLU A 259 -9.78 9.27 -8.00
C GLU A 259 -11.10 9.33 -8.77
N VAL A 260 -11.25 8.47 -9.78
CA VAL A 260 -12.49 8.28 -10.53
C VAL A 260 -12.81 6.81 -10.53
N ALA A 261 -14.07 6.47 -10.31
CA ALA A 261 -14.56 5.10 -10.40
C ALA A 261 -15.76 5.01 -11.33
N ALA A 262 -15.85 3.91 -12.06
CA ALA A 262 -16.97 3.55 -12.90
C ALA A 262 -17.39 2.12 -12.60
N GLY A 263 -18.68 1.89 -12.39
CA GLY A 263 -19.25 0.57 -12.10
C GLY A 263 -20.39 0.25 -13.02
N GLN A 264 -20.55 -1.03 -13.36
CA GLN A 264 -21.67 -1.53 -14.17
C GLN A 264 -21.99 -2.97 -13.81
N PRO A 265 -23.27 -3.31 -13.54
CA PRO A 265 -23.73 -4.70 -13.50
C PRO A 265 -23.56 -5.36 -14.88
N PHE A 266 -23.20 -6.65 -14.94
CA PHE A 266 -22.93 -7.32 -16.21
C PHE A 266 -23.81 -8.54 -16.50
N ARG A 267 -24.83 -8.83 -15.71
CA ARG A 267 -25.80 -9.91 -15.96
C ARG A 267 -27.18 -9.41 -16.39
N THR A 268 -27.55 -8.19 -16.00
CA THR A 268 -28.78 -7.55 -16.45
C THR A 268 -28.51 -6.66 -17.66
N SER A 269 -29.43 -6.67 -18.63
CA SER A 269 -29.36 -5.80 -19.81
C SER A 269 -29.66 -4.32 -19.51
N ASP A 270 -30.14 -4.00 -18.32
CA ASP A 270 -30.67 -2.68 -17.96
C ASP A 270 -29.78 -1.93 -16.94
N GLY A 271 -28.57 -2.44 -16.65
CA GLY A 271 -27.65 -1.78 -15.74
C GLY A 271 -26.94 -0.59 -16.39
N ASP A 272 -27.21 0.60 -15.90
CA ASP A 272 -26.52 1.82 -16.32
C ASP A 272 -25.09 1.87 -15.80
N LEU A 273 -24.23 2.55 -16.55
CA LEU A 273 -22.86 2.82 -16.13
C LEU A 273 -22.86 3.94 -15.08
N GLU A 274 -22.45 3.60 -13.88
CA GLU A 274 -22.36 4.53 -12.76
C GLU A 274 -20.96 5.12 -12.68
N TRP A 275 -20.87 6.44 -12.53
CA TRP A 275 -19.61 7.17 -12.39
C TRP A 275 -19.58 7.95 -11.10
N ALA A 276 -18.41 8.02 -10.50
CA ALA A 276 -18.15 8.86 -9.33
C ALA A 276 -16.72 9.44 -9.37
N VAL A 277 -16.56 10.60 -8.74
CA VAL A 277 -15.28 11.27 -8.54
C VAL A 277 -15.01 11.42 -7.04
N LEU A 278 -13.78 11.18 -6.64
CA LEU A 278 -13.32 11.14 -5.25
C LEU A 278 -12.05 11.97 -5.08
N PRO A 279 -12.17 13.30 -4.88
CA PRO A 279 -11.06 14.09 -4.36
C PRO A 279 -10.68 13.61 -2.97
N GLN A 280 -9.37 13.41 -2.76
CA GLN A 280 -8.84 12.91 -1.50
C GLN A 280 -7.48 13.49 -1.16
N VAL A 281 -7.10 13.36 0.10
CA VAL A 281 -5.77 13.69 0.59
C VAL A 281 -5.21 12.53 1.42
N ARG A 282 -3.92 12.21 1.19
CA ARG A 282 -3.15 11.35 2.08
C ARG A 282 -2.35 12.21 3.05
N ILE A 283 -2.38 11.87 4.32
CA ILE A 283 -1.65 12.52 5.41
C ILE A 283 -0.73 11.49 6.04
N GLY A 284 0.58 11.63 5.84
CA GLY A 284 1.57 10.81 6.54
C GLY A 284 1.68 11.23 8.00
N LEU A 285 1.54 10.30 8.92
CA LEU A 285 1.50 10.56 10.36
C LEU A 285 2.85 10.33 11.02
N THR A 286 3.62 9.34 10.56
CA THR A 286 4.95 9.01 11.09
C THR A 286 6.08 9.51 10.19
N ARG A 287 7.29 9.61 10.75
CA ARG A 287 8.49 10.10 10.03
C ARG A 287 8.89 9.15 8.90
N GLY A 288 8.82 7.84 9.14
CA GLY A 288 9.15 6.79 8.17
C GLY A 288 8.00 6.44 7.22
N GLY A 289 6.81 7.10 7.32
CA GLY A 289 5.71 6.84 6.40
C GLY A 289 4.84 5.62 6.71
N HIS A 290 5.21 4.80 7.71
CA HIS A 290 4.52 3.54 8.05
C HIS A 290 3.09 3.71 8.58
N VAL A 291 2.72 4.90 9.03
CA VAL A 291 1.33 5.19 9.42
C VAL A 291 0.85 6.40 8.64
N ALA A 292 -0.30 6.25 7.99
CA ALA A 292 -0.92 7.31 7.22
C ALA A 292 -2.45 7.29 7.36
N MET A 293 -3.06 8.41 7.03
CA MET A 293 -4.50 8.59 6.96
C MET A 293 -4.89 9.14 5.60
N ASN A 294 -5.93 8.58 4.97
CA ASN A 294 -6.55 9.19 3.79
C ASN A 294 -7.92 9.73 4.18
N LEU A 295 -8.25 10.91 3.69
CA LEU A 295 -9.57 11.53 3.80
C LEU A 295 -10.07 11.83 2.40
N GLY A 296 -11.32 11.45 2.11
CA GLY A 296 -11.91 11.67 0.80
C GLY A 296 -13.41 11.90 0.86
N VAL A 297 -13.93 12.59 -0.15
CA VAL A 297 -15.37 12.75 -0.36
C VAL A 297 -15.68 12.34 -1.80
N GLU A 298 -16.57 11.39 -1.96
CA GLU A 298 -16.99 10.87 -3.26
C GLU A 298 -18.31 11.52 -3.67
N PHE A 299 -18.39 11.95 -4.91
CA PHE A 299 -19.56 12.55 -5.51
C PHE A 299 -20.00 11.72 -6.73
N PRO A 300 -21.31 11.39 -6.87
CA PRO A 300 -21.81 10.74 -8.06
C PRO A 300 -21.74 11.69 -9.26
N LEU A 301 -21.39 11.17 -10.42
CA LEU A 301 -21.39 11.87 -11.70
C LEU A 301 -22.49 11.36 -12.63
N SER A 302 -23.18 10.29 -12.25
CA SER A 302 -24.35 9.71 -12.89
C SER A 302 -25.52 9.71 -11.91
N ASP A 303 -26.70 9.35 -12.38
CA ASP A 303 -27.89 9.21 -11.54
C ASP A 303 -27.70 8.02 -10.61
N GLN A 304 -27.62 8.30 -9.30
CA GLN A 304 -27.44 7.33 -8.23
C GLN A 304 -28.32 7.72 -7.04
N ASP A 305 -28.62 6.77 -6.18
CA ASP A 305 -29.51 6.93 -5.03
C ASP A 305 -28.83 7.53 -3.78
N TRP A 306 -27.58 8.01 -3.91
CA TRP A 306 -26.83 8.68 -2.86
C TRP A 306 -26.26 10.03 -3.35
N ASP A 307 -26.12 10.98 -2.42
CA ASP A 307 -25.64 12.33 -2.68
C ASP A 307 -24.10 12.42 -2.59
N GLU A 308 -23.52 11.95 -1.48
CA GLU A 308 -22.07 11.88 -1.26
C GLU A 308 -21.69 10.75 -0.31
N ARG A 309 -20.41 10.36 -0.39
CA ARG A 309 -19.78 9.39 0.53
C ARG A 309 -18.53 9.97 1.13
N TYR A 310 -18.42 9.89 2.44
CA TYR A 310 -17.26 10.35 3.19
C TYR A 310 -16.40 9.18 3.60
N TYR A 311 -15.10 9.30 3.38
CA TYR A 311 -14.12 8.25 3.68
C TYR A 311 -13.05 8.72 4.65
N VAL A 312 -12.73 7.85 5.61
CA VAL A 312 -11.56 7.95 6.47
C VAL A 312 -10.86 6.60 6.39
N THR A 313 -9.61 6.60 5.95
CA THR A 313 -8.78 5.39 5.92
C THR A 313 -7.57 5.59 6.83
N LEU A 314 -7.27 4.62 7.69
CA LEU A 314 -6.04 4.55 8.47
C LEU A 314 -5.23 3.37 7.98
N LEU A 315 -3.99 3.62 7.63
CA LEU A 315 -3.03 2.64 7.17
C LEU A 315 -1.93 2.48 8.22
N TRP A 316 -1.57 1.25 8.49
CA TRP A 316 -0.38 0.89 9.24
C TRP A 316 0.40 -0.19 8.48
N ASP A 317 1.52 0.20 7.91
CA ASP A 317 2.53 -0.70 7.35
C ASP A 317 3.38 -1.23 8.51
N PHE A 318 3.27 -2.52 8.79
CA PHE A 318 3.80 -3.09 10.01
C PHE A 318 5.07 -3.88 9.82
N ALA A 319 5.63 -4.02 8.63
CA ALA A 319 6.78 -4.87 8.63
C ALA A 319 7.71 -4.94 7.45
N ASP A 320 8.93 -4.89 7.78
CA ASP A 320 10.04 -5.47 7.03
C ASP A 320 10.46 -6.86 7.52
N GLY A 321 9.74 -7.44 8.47
CA GLY A 321 10.02 -8.73 9.08
C GLY A 321 8.83 -9.71 9.05
N GLY A 322 8.96 -10.84 9.71
CA GLY A 322 7.83 -11.74 9.92
C GLY A 322 6.73 -11.06 10.75
N PHE A 323 5.49 -11.57 10.66
CA PHE A 323 4.29 -11.02 11.30
C PHE A 323 4.44 -10.59 12.78
N PHE A 324 5.35 -11.22 13.51
CA PHE A 324 5.64 -10.92 14.91
C PHE A 324 6.98 -10.18 15.13
N LYS A 325 7.66 -9.76 14.06
CA LYS A 325 8.94 -9.04 14.13
C LYS A 325 8.88 -7.86 13.17
N GLY A 326 9.06 -6.65 13.66
CA GLY A 326 9.10 -5.45 12.81
C GLY A 326 7.98 -4.46 13.10
N TRP A 327 7.52 -4.44 14.34
CA TRP A 327 6.60 -3.43 14.85
C TRP A 327 7.34 -2.15 15.22
#